data_e98fb619df26145d096ab420c8e66a6e
#
_entry.id   e98fb619df26145d096ab420c8e66a6e
#
_cell.length_a   1.000
_cell.length_b   1.000
_cell.length_c   1.000
_cell.angle_alpha   90.00
_cell.angle_beta   90.00
_cell.angle_gamma   90.00
#
_symmetry.space_group_name_H-M   'P 1'
#
loop_
_entity.id
_entity.type
_entity.pdbx_description
1 polymer ?
#
loop_
_entity_poly.entity_id
_entity_poly.type
_entity_poly.pdbx_seq_one_letter_code
_entity_poly.pdbx_strand_id
1 'polypeptide(L)'
;LLRCRRRHGHRKNAALDKSLPRPIYILGMIVHNKHVTDAFEKEGIYTLDGPNRLEILNQVDKGTVIFTAHGVSPEVRKIAEDKGLVAIDATCPDVTKTHDLIRKMKAEGYHVIYIGKKGHPEPEGAVGVAPDIVHLVETEEDVERLDIEAEKLIVTNQTTMSQWDVHDIMEKVKEKYPDVEFHQEICLATQVRQEAVSEQAKKADLTIVVGDPKSNNSNRLAQVSEEIAGTKAYRIGDLSELKLEWLDGVETVAVTAGASTPTPITKEVIRFLEQFDHEDPSTWKISHEVPLHKILPKVKAKT
;
A
#
# COMPACT_ATOMS: atom_id res chain seq x y z
N LEU A 1 -8.09 -10.38 8.06
CA LEU A 1 -6.73 -10.84 7.71
C LEU A 1 -6.71 -11.89 6.59
N LEU A 2 -7.46 -13.01 6.71
CA LEU A 2 -7.49 -14.07 5.69
C LEU A 2 -8.10 -13.61 4.34
N ARG A 3 -9.09 -12.73 4.33
CA ARG A 3 -9.69 -12.19 3.09
C ARG A 3 -8.70 -11.33 2.31
N CYS A 4 -7.96 -10.45 2.96
CA CYS A 4 -6.97 -9.58 2.30
C CYS A 4 -5.80 -10.42 1.74
N ARG A 5 -5.29 -11.42 2.49
CA ARG A 5 -4.25 -12.34 2.02
C ARG A 5 -4.71 -13.17 0.80
N ARG A 6 -5.97 -13.66 0.76
CA ARG A 6 -6.52 -14.37 -0.40
C ARG A 6 -6.61 -13.45 -1.62
N ARG A 7 -7.05 -12.20 -1.46
CA ARG A 7 -7.17 -11.22 -2.54
C ARG A 7 -5.79 -10.86 -3.14
N HIS A 8 -4.75 -10.66 -2.34
CA HIS A 8 -3.38 -10.47 -2.83
C HIS A 8 -2.85 -11.71 -3.56
N GLY A 9 -3.18 -12.92 -3.12
CA GLY A 9 -2.84 -14.17 -3.79
C GLY A 9 -3.43 -14.29 -5.20
N HIS A 10 -4.72 -13.95 -5.36
CA HIS A 10 -5.38 -14.00 -6.67
C HIS A 10 -4.77 -13.06 -7.71
N ARG A 11 -4.36 -11.85 -7.30
CA ARG A 11 -3.69 -10.89 -8.21
C ARG A 11 -2.34 -11.37 -8.67
N LYS A 12 -1.54 -11.90 -7.76
CA LYS A 12 -0.24 -12.50 -8.09
C LYS A 12 -0.40 -13.70 -9.02
N ASN A 13 -1.47 -14.50 -8.85
CA ASN A 13 -1.77 -15.63 -9.72
C ASN A 13 -2.18 -15.18 -11.13
N ALA A 14 -2.97 -14.11 -11.26
CA ALA A 14 -3.32 -13.58 -12.58
C ALA A 14 -2.09 -13.12 -13.37
N ALA A 15 -1.12 -12.49 -12.70
CA ALA A 15 0.14 -12.09 -13.30
C ALA A 15 1.01 -13.28 -13.76
N LEU A 16 0.89 -14.42 -13.10
CA LEU A 16 1.65 -15.64 -13.39
C LEU A 16 0.99 -16.56 -14.43
N ASP A 17 -0.13 -16.15 -15.04
CA ASP A 17 -0.80 -16.96 -16.07
C ASP A 17 0.09 -17.05 -17.33
N LYS A 18 0.50 -18.29 -17.65
CA LYS A 18 1.40 -18.56 -18.77
C LYS A 18 0.75 -18.40 -20.15
N SER A 19 -0.59 -18.27 -20.19
CA SER A 19 -1.33 -18.05 -21.44
C SER A 19 -1.33 -16.59 -21.89
N LEU A 20 -0.88 -15.65 -21.05
CA LEU A 20 -0.87 -14.23 -21.37
C LEU A 20 0.16 -13.90 -22.48
N PRO A 21 -0.20 -13.01 -23.43
CA PRO A 21 0.73 -12.50 -24.42
C PRO A 21 1.96 -11.85 -23.78
N ARG A 22 3.13 -12.22 -24.27
CA ARG A 22 4.39 -11.64 -23.79
C ARG A 22 4.90 -10.54 -24.73
N PRO A 23 5.68 -9.58 -24.23
CA PRO A 23 6.13 -9.41 -22.84
C PRO A 23 4.99 -9.01 -21.88
N ILE A 24 5.19 -9.26 -20.57
CA ILE A 24 4.24 -8.89 -19.51
C ILE A 24 4.87 -7.79 -18.68
N TYR A 25 4.15 -6.68 -18.52
CA TYR A 25 4.58 -5.51 -17.78
C TYR A 25 3.62 -5.20 -16.62
N ILE A 26 4.15 -4.84 -15.48
CA ILE A 26 3.38 -4.29 -14.37
C ILE A 26 3.61 -2.78 -14.34
N LEU A 27 2.54 -1.99 -14.36
CA LEU A 27 2.61 -0.53 -14.33
C LEU A 27 2.88 -0.01 -12.92
N GLY A 28 4.15 0.04 -12.53
CA GLY A 28 4.62 0.27 -11.18
C GLY A 28 4.62 -1.01 -10.33
N MET A 29 5.00 -0.91 -9.06
CA MET A 29 5.02 -2.09 -8.18
C MET A 29 3.60 -2.63 -7.97
N ILE A 30 3.38 -3.94 -8.24
CA ILE A 30 2.06 -4.58 -8.08
C ILE A 30 1.52 -4.42 -6.66
N VAL A 31 2.41 -4.46 -5.69
CA VAL A 31 2.28 -4.03 -4.31
C VAL A 31 3.62 -3.43 -3.90
N HIS A 32 3.65 -2.45 -3.00
CA HIS A 32 4.92 -1.86 -2.55
C HIS A 32 5.70 -2.89 -1.71
N ASN A 33 6.48 -3.73 -2.39
CA ASN A 33 7.41 -4.69 -1.79
C ASN A 33 8.42 -5.18 -2.81
N LYS A 34 9.70 -4.84 -2.60
CA LYS A 34 10.80 -5.17 -3.52
C LYS A 34 10.96 -6.68 -3.73
N HIS A 35 10.84 -7.51 -2.68
CA HIS A 35 10.96 -8.96 -2.82
C HIS A 35 9.91 -9.55 -3.75
N VAL A 36 8.69 -8.95 -3.76
CA VAL A 36 7.62 -9.35 -4.68
C VAL A 36 7.99 -8.96 -6.11
N THR A 37 8.51 -7.74 -6.32
CA THR A 37 8.96 -7.27 -7.63
C THR A 37 10.07 -8.15 -8.19
N ASP A 38 11.12 -8.40 -7.41
CA ASP A 38 12.26 -9.23 -7.80
C ASP A 38 11.83 -10.67 -8.14
N ALA A 39 10.84 -11.20 -7.40
CA ALA A 39 10.30 -12.53 -7.68
C ALA A 39 9.52 -12.59 -9.00
N PHE A 40 8.80 -11.53 -9.38
CA PHE A 40 8.14 -11.44 -10.68
C PHE A 40 9.13 -11.29 -11.84
N GLU A 41 10.20 -10.52 -11.66
CA GLU A 41 11.24 -10.35 -12.68
C GLU A 41 11.92 -11.69 -13.04
N LYS A 42 12.15 -12.57 -12.05
CA LYS A 42 12.64 -13.93 -12.28
C LYS A 42 11.67 -14.82 -13.10
N GLU A 43 10.39 -14.51 -13.06
CA GLU A 43 9.37 -15.17 -13.90
C GLU A 43 9.20 -14.49 -15.28
N GLY A 44 10.06 -13.52 -15.62
CA GLY A 44 9.99 -12.77 -16.88
C GLY A 44 8.79 -11.83 -16.97
N ILE A 45 8.39 -11.23 -15.83
CA ILE A 45 7.35 -10.24 -15.69
C ILE A 45 8.00 -8.97 -15.16
N TYR A 46 8.00 -7.91 -15.96
CA TYR A 46 8.81 -6.72 -15.70
C TYR A 46 8.00 -5.63 -15.03
N THR A 47 8.51 -5.10 -13.94
CA THR A 47 7.96 -3.90 -13.31
C THR A 47 8.52 -2.66 -14.01
N LEU A 48 7.64 -1.83 -14.56
CA LEU A 48 8.01 -0.53 -15.11
C LEU A 48 7.80 0.53 -14.04
N ASP A 49 8.78 1.41 -13.86
CA ASP A 49 8.71 2.53 -12.93
C ASP A 49 8.74 3.86 -13.69
N GLY A 50 8.18 4.91 -13.10
CA GLY A 50 8.11 6.23 -13.70
C GLY A 50 7.27 7.19 -12.85
N PRO A 51 7.21 8.47 -13.23
CA PRO A 51 6.57 9.53 -12.44
C PRO A 51 5.06 9.36 -12.31
N ASN A 52 4.41 8.82 -13.35
CA ASN A 52 2.97 8.54 -13.35
C ASN A 52 2.63 7.37 -14.29
N ARG A 53 1.40 6.86 -14.17
CA ARG A 53 0.96 5.68 -14.93
C ARG A 53 0.82 5.89 -16.43
N LEU A 54 0.52 7.10 -16.87
CA LEU A 54 0.43 7.44 -18.28
C LEU A 54 1.81 7.38 -18.96
N GLU A 55 2.82 7.97 -18.33
CA GLU A 55 4.20 7.96 -18.85
C GLU A 55 4.79 6.54 -18.86
N ILE A 56 4.50 5.73 -17.84
CA ILE A 56 4.90 4.32 -17.81
C ILE A 56 4.24 3.55 -18.96
N LEU A 57 2.93 3.72 -19.16
CA LEU A 57 2.18 3.01 -20.22
C LEU A 57 2.64 3.42 -21.63
N ASN A 58 3.10 4.65 -21.81
CA ASN A 58 3.61 5.11 -23.09
C ASN A 58 4.85 4.32 -23.57
N GLN A 59 5.60 3.70 -22.66
CA GLN A 59 6.75 2.85 -22.95
C GLN A 59 6.37 1.44 -23.44
N VAL A 60 5.08 1.09 -23.41
CA VAL A 60 4.59 -0.26 -23.74
C VAL A 60 3.90 -0.23 -25.10
N ASP A 61 4.43 -0.99 -26.08
CA ASP A 61 3.87 -1.04 -27.45
C ASP A 61 3.09 -2.33 -27.73
N LYS A 62 3.33 -3.43 -26.98
CA LYS A 62 2.69 -4.73 -27.21
C LYS A 62 2.73 -5.62 -25.95
N GLY A 63 1.93 -6.66 -25.94
CA GLY A 63 1.92 -7.68 -24.90
C GLY A 63 0.84 -7.44 -23.85
N THR A 64 1.14 -7.74 -22.60
CA THR A 64 0.20 -7.65 -21.47
C THR A 64 0.65 -6.58 -20.50
N VAL A 65 -0.29 -5.77 -20.02
CA VAL A 65 -0.09 -4.82 -18.94
C VAL A 65 -0.91 -5.22 -17.72
N ILE A 66 -0.34 -5.08 -16.53
CA ILE A 66 -1.01 -5.37 -15.27
C ILE A 66 -1.16 -4.07 -14.50
N PHE A 67 -2.41 -3.67 -14.23
CA PHE A 67 -2.72 -2.57 -13.33
C PHE A 67 -2.56 -3.03 -11.89
N THR A 68 -1.86 -2.23 -11.09
CA THR A 68 -1.47 -2.61 -9.74
C THR A 68 -2.64 -2.57 -8.74
N ALA A 69 -2.40 -3.01 -7.52
CA ALA A 69 -3.39 -2.96 -6.44
C ALA A 69 -3.92 -1.55 -6.14
N HIS A 70 -3.16 -0.52 -6.51
CA HIS A 70 -3.48 0.88 -6.25
C HIS A 70 -4.54 1.47 -7.21
N GLY A 71 -4.90 0.72 -8.26
CA GLY A 71 -5.79 1.22 -9.31
C GLY A 71 -5.10 2.13 -10.32
N VAL A 72 -5.83 2.48 -11.34
CA VAL A 72 -5.42 3.43 -12.40
C VAL A 72 -6.62 4.27 -12.82
N SER A 73 -6.36 5.43 -13.41
CA SER A 73 -7.40 6.29 -13.99
C SER A 73 -8.10 5.61 -15.18
N PRO A 74 -9.33 6.05 -15.53
CA PRO A 74 -10.01 5.61 -16.76
C PRO A 74 -9.20 5.87 -18.03
N GLU A 75 -8.44 6.97 -18.07
CA GLU A 75 -7.59 7.33 -19.19
C GLU A 75 -6.48 6.29 -19.44
N VAL A 76 -5.80 5.82 -18.39
CA VAL A 76 -4.80 4.76 -18.49
C VAL A 76 -5.40 3.47 -19.07
N ARG A 77 -6.64 3.12 -18.67
CA ARG A 77 -7.35 1.95 -19.21
C ARG A 77 -7.63 2.11 -20.69
N LYS A 78 -8.15 3.29 -21.08
CA LYS A 78 -8.46 3.60 -22.47
C LYS A 78 -7.22 3.55 -23.37
N ILE A 79 -6.10 4.13 -22.93
CA ILE A 79 -4.85 4.10 -23.71
C ILE A 79 -4.32 2.67 -23.87
N ALA A 80 -4.42 1.83 -22.84
CA ALA A 80 -4.05 0.42 -22.95
C ALA A 80 -4.92 -0.32 -23.98
N GLU A 81 -6.21 -0.06 -24.01
CA GLU A 81 -7.16 -0.60 -24.99
C GLU A 81 -6.86 -0.09 -26.41
N ASP A 82 -6.68 1.23 -26.58
CA ASP A 82 -6.38 1.87 -27.87
C ASP A 82 -5.05 1.35 -28.48
N LYS A 83 -4.08 0.96 -27.61
CA LYS A 83 -2.83 0.30 -28.02
C LYS A 83 -3.00 -1.20 -28.33
N GLY A 84 -4.18 -1.79 -28.13
CA GLY A 84 -4.42 -3.22 -28.30
C GLY A 84 -3.70 -4.12 -27.31
N LEU A 85 -3.36 -3.61 -26.12
CA LEU A 85 -2.71 -4.36 -25.07
C LEU A 85 -3.72 -5.25 -24.32
N VAL A 86 -3.27 -6.45 -23.90
CA VAL A 86 -4.07 -7.26 -22.97
C VAL A 86 -3.91 -6.65 -21.57
N ALA A 87 -4.99 -6.13 -21.01
CA ALA A 87 -4.98 -5.51 -19.70
C ALA A 87 -5.52 -6.45 -18.62
N ILE A 88 -4.71 -6.69 -17.58
CA ILE A 88 -5.10 -7.43 -16.37
C ILE A 88 -5.28 -6.43 -15.22
N ASP A 89 -6.49 -6.36 -14.69
CA ASP A 89 -6.80 -5.47 -13.58
C ASP A 89 -6.57 -6.15 -12.22
N ALA A 90 -5.50 -5.77 -11.54
CA ALA A 90 -5.21 -6.24 -10.19
C ALA A 90 -5.60 -5.22 -9.09
N THR A 91 -6.44 -4.23 -9.39
CA THR A 91 -6.90 -3.21 -8.44
C THR A 91 -7.54 -3.82 -7.20
N CYS A 92 -7.26 -3.27 -6.04
CA CYS A 92 -7.89 -3.67 -4.79
C CYS A 92 -9.40 -3.39 -4.83
N PRO A 93 -10.25 -4.34 -4.43
CA PRO A 93 -11.68 -4.07 -4.34
C PRO A 93 -12.03 -2.89 -3.43
N ASP A 94 -11.23 -2.61 -2.40
CA ASP A 94 -11.45 -1.44 -1.55
C ASP A 94 -11.11 -0.15 -2.30
N VAL A 95 -10.06 -0.13 -3.13
CA VAL A 95 -9.75 0.98 -4.05
C VAL A 95 -10.83 1.11 -5.15
N THR A 96 -11.33 -0.01 -5.67
CA THR A 96 -12.44 0.01 -6.65
C THR A 96 -13.68 0.68 -6.08
N LYS A 97 -14.02 0.40 -4.81
CA LYS A 97 -15.15 1.05 -4.14
C LYS A 97 -14.99 2.57 -4.07
N THR A 98 -13.78 3.04 -3.76
CA THR A 98 -13.49 4.48 -3.74
C THR A 98 -13.65 5.10 -5.12
N HIS A 99 -13.17 4.43 -6.18
CA HIS A 99 -13.38 4.89 -7.56
C HIS A 99 -14.87 4.90 -7.94
N ASP A 100 -15.66 3.90 -7.51
CA ASP A 100 -17.10 3.84 -7.77
C ASP A 100 -17.85 4.92 -7.00
N LEU A 101 -17.45 5.22 -5.74
CA LEU A 101 -17.96 6.33 -4.97
C LEU A 101 -17.72 7.66 -5.71
N ILE A 102 -16.51 7.93 -6.19
CA ILE A 102 -16.18 9.17 -6.91
C ILE A 102 -17.04 9.30 -8.18
N ARG A 103 -17.22 8.21 -8.97
CA ARG A 103 -18.09 8.23 -10.16
C ARG A 103 -19.53 8.56 -9.82
N LYS A 104 -20.06 7.94 -8.74
CA LYS A 104 -21.41 8.19 -8.24
C LYS A 104 -21.56 9.64 -7.83
N MET A 105 -20.63 10.16 -7.05
CA MET A 105 -20.66 11.55 -6.55
C MET A 105 -20.62 12.56 -7.70
N LYS A 106 -19.79 12.32 -8.72
CA LYS A 106 -19.79 13.12 -9.94
C LYS A 106 -21.15 13.15 -10.62
N ALA A 107 -21.80 12.00 -10.77
CA ALA A 107 -23.13 11.91 -11.39
C ALA A 107 -24.23 12.62 -10.58
N GLU A 108 -24.06 12.74 -9.26
CA GLU A 108 -25.01 13.40 -8.34
C GLU A 108 -24.66 14.90 -8.11
N GLY A 109 -23.61 15.42 -8.77
CA GLY A 109 -23.20 16.82 -8.72
C GLY A 109 -22.42 17.21 -7.46
N TYR A 110 -21.76 16.25 -6.82
CA TYR A 110 -20.87 16.50 -5.68
C TYR A 110 -19.44 16.81 -6.14
N HIS A 111 -18.73 17.61 -5.35
CA HIS A 111 -17.27 17.64 -5.31
C HIS A 111 -16.75 16.71 -4.22
N VAL A 112 -15.51 16.27 -4.38
CA VAL A 112 -14.87 15.28 -3.51
C VAL A 112 -13.55 15.83 -2.97
N ILE A 113 -13.41 15.97 -1.67
CA ILE A 113 -12.11 16.14 -1.02
C ILE A 113 -11.55 14.75 -0.77
N TYR A 114 -10.40 14.46 -1.39
CA TYR A 114 -9.72 13.18 -1.26
C TYR A 114 -8.49 13.33 -0.38
N ILE A 115 -8.52 12.71 0.81
CA ILE A 115 -7.38 12.70 1.74
C ILE A 115 -6.41 11.59 1.33
N GLY A 116 -5.20 11.96 0.91
CA GLY A 116 -4.22 10.99 0.44
C GLY A 116 -2.83 11.56 0.22
N LYS A 117 -1.84 10.68 0.17
CA LYS A 117 -0.43 11.05 0.00
C LYS A 117 -0.16 11.49 -1.43
N LYS A 118 0.29 12.73 -1.63
CA LYS A 118 0.69 13.26 -2.93
C LYS A 118 1.81 12.41 -3.55
N GLY A 119 1.71 12.17 -4.86
CA GLY A 119 2.66 11.32 -5.58
C GLY A 119 2.49 9.80 -5.35
N HIS A 120 1.51 9.38 -4.55
CA HIS A 120 1.20 7.96 -4.41
C HIS A 120 0.23 7.51 -5.51
N PRO A 121 0.40 6.29 -6.10
CA PRO A 121 -0.42 5.81 -7.21
C PRO A 121 -1.93 5.68 -6.92
N GLU A 122 -2.34 5.46 -5.68
CA GLU A 122 -3.75 5.33 -5.34
C GLU A 122 -4.50 6.67 -5.46
N PRO A 123 -4.02 7.79 -4.87
CA PRO A 123 -4.58 9.13 -5.14
C PRO A 123 -4.49 9.55 -6.61
N GLU A 124 -3.39 9.22 -7.33
CA GLU A 124 -3.28 9.46 -8.78
C GLU A 124 -4.47 8.82 -9.53
N GLY A 125 -4.75 7.55 -9.23
CA GLY A 125 -5.87 6.83 -9.82
C GLY A 125 -7.23 7.43 -9.45
N ALA A 126 -7.42 7.79 -8.17
CA ALA A 126 -8.66 8.35 -7.65
C ALA A 126 -8.98 9.73 -8.24
N VAL A 127 -8.00 10.64 -8.25
CA VAL A 127 -8.12 11.97 -8.89
C VAL A 127 -8.42 11.80 -10.38
N GLY A 128 -7.73 10.89 -11.05
CA GLY A 128 -7.94 10.62 -12.48
C GLY A 128 -9.31 10.04 -12.84
N VAL A 129 -10.12 9.59 -11.86
CA VAL A 129 -11.50 9.17 -12.12
C VAL A 129 -12.38 10.36 -12.49
N ALA A 130 -12.16 11.50 -11.83
CA ALA A 130 -12.93 12.72 -12.05
C ALA A 130 -12.10 13.96 -11.65
N PRO A 131 -11.10 14.36 -12.44
CA PRO A 131 -10.14 15.39 -12.07
C PRO A 131 -10.77 16.79 -11.94
N ASP A 132 -11.94 16.98 -12.50
CA ASP A 132 -12.72 18.21 -12.44
C ASP A 132 -13.41 18.44 -11.10
N ILE A 133 -13.62 17.38 -10.30
CA ILE A 133 -14.34 17.48 -9.02
C ILE A 133 -13.57 16.94 -7.82
N VAL A 134 -12.43 16.27 -8.03
CA VAL A 134 -11.63 15.66 -6.94
C VAL A 134 -10.50 16.60 -6.54
N HIS A 135 -10.49 16.99 -5.27
CA HIS A 135 -9.50 17.86 -4.66
C HIS A 135 -8.63 17.07 -3.69
N LEU A 136 -7.36 16.83 -4.06
CA LEU A 136 -6.41 16.07 -3.24
C LEU A 136 -5.84 16.93 -2.12
N VAL A 137 -5.95 16.44 -0.89
CA VAL A 137 -5.32 17.02 0.31
C VAL A 137 -4.49 15.95 1.02
N GLU A 138 -3.33 16.32 1.54
CA GLU A 138 -2.46 15.46 2.33
C GLU A 138 -2.33 15.94 3.78
N THR A 139 -2.44 17.23 4.01
CA THR A 139 -2.24 17.89 5.31
C THR A 139 -3.37 18.87 5.63
N GLU A 140 -3.43 19.34 6.88
CA GLU A 140 -4.37 20.37 7.31
C GLU A 140 -4.14 21.70 6.56
N GLU A 141 -2.86 22.04 6.27
CA GLU A 141 -2.52 23.24 5.49
C GLU A 141 -3.05 23.16 4.05
N ASP A 142 -3.13 21.96 3.47
CA ASP A 142 -3.77 21.78 2.18
C ASP A 142 -5.27 22.10 2.26
N VAL A 143 -5.94 21.73 3.35
CA VAL A 143 -7.35 22.08 3.58
C VAL A 143 -7.54 23.60 3.69
N GLU A 144 -6.64 24.29 4.36
CA GLU A 144 -6.71 25.75 4.48
C GLU A 144 -6.65 26.45 3.11
N ARG A 145 -5.90 25.89 2.16
CA ARG A 145 -5.74 26.42 0.80
C ARG A 145 -6.87 26.04 -0.17
N LEU A 146 -7.75 25.11 0.23
CA LEU A 146 -8.91 24.77 -0.61
C LEU A 146 -9.83 25.98 -0.80
N ASP A 147 -10.28 26.17 -2.02
CA ASP A 147 -11.32 27.12 -2.37
C ASP A 147 -12.30 26.40 -3.29
N ILE A 148 -13.32 25.79 -2.69
CA ILE A 148 -14.30 24.95 -3.40
C ILE A 148 -15.66 25.64 -3.30
N GLU A 149 -16.13 26.14 -4.42
CA GLU A 149 -17.49 26.67 -4.57
C GLU A 149 -18.41 25.53 -5.05
N ALA A 150 -18.91 24.72 -4.12
CA ALA A 150 -19.84 23.63 -4.43
C ALA A 150 -20.92 23.52 -3.34
N GLU A 151 -22.16 23.31 -3.77
CA GLU A 151 -23.31 23.11 -2.85
C GLU A 151 -23.25 21.72 -2.18
N LYS A 152 -22.63 20.75 -2.84
CA LYS A 152 -22.54 19.37 -2.37
C LYS A 152 -21.09 18.92 -2.30
N LEU A 153 -20.66 18.49 -1.14
CA LEU A 153 -19.28 18.13 -0.89
C LEU A 153 -19.19 16.88 -0.02
N ILE A 154 -18.34 15.94 -0.43
CA ILE A 154 -17.95 14.79 0.40
C ILE A 154 -16.45 14.76 0.68
N VAL A 155 -16.08 14.10 1.76
CA VAL A 155 -14.69 13.69 2.05
C VAL A 155 -14.58 12.20 1.97
N THR A 156 -13.55 11.73 1.28
CA THR A 156 -13.10 10.33 1.34
C THR A 156 -11.57 10.25 1.42
N ASN A 157 -10.98 9.06 1.50
CA ASN A 157 -9.55 8.93 1.75
C ASN A 157 -8.90 7.74 1.07
N GLN A 158 -7.58 7.82 0.93
CA GLN A 158 -6.72 6.72 0.53
C GLN A 158 -6.82 5.56 1.55
N THR A 159 -6.96 4.33 1.05
CA THR A 159 -7.23 3.14 1.86
C THR A 159 -6.14 2.76 2.86
N THR A 160 -4.93 3.30 2.71
CA THR A 160 -3.76 3.00 3.53
C THR A 160 -3.27 4.18 4.39
N MET A 161 -4.11 5.19 4.60
CA MET A 161 -3.80 6.31 5.51
C MET A 161 -3.86 5.88 6.98
N SER A 162 -3.27 6.67 7.87
CA SER A 162 -3.49 6.58 9.31
C SER A 162 -4.92 6.99 9.63
N GLN A 163 -5.59 6.23 10.49
CA GLN A 163 -6.95 6.59 10.90
C GLN A 163 -6.98 7.88 11.74
N TRP A 164 -5.89 8.16 12.47
CA TRP A 164 -5.74 9.40 13.25
C TRP A 164 -5.52 10.61 12.33
N ASP A 165 -4.56 10.52 11.36
CA ASP A 165 -4.33 11.60 10.40
C ASP A 165 -5.60 11.92 9.60
N VAL A 166 -6.33 10.89 9.16
CA VAL A 166 -7.60 11.08 8.44
C VAL A 166 -8.63 11.77 9.32
N HIS A 167 -8.70 11.41 10.61
CA HIS A 167 -9.61 12.05 11.56
C HIS A 167 -9.30 13.55 11.71
N ASP A 168 -8.03 13.90 11.96
CA ASP A 168 -7.60 15.28 12.18
C ASP A 168 -7.87 16.15 10.94
N ILE A 169 -7.53 15.64 9.75
CA ILE A 169 -7.82 16.34 8.49
C ILE A 169 -9.35 16.46 8.26
N MET A 170 -10.15 15.44 8.58
CA MET A 170 -11.60 15.49 8.47
C MET A 170 -12.22 16.56 9.39
N GLU A 171 -11.75 16.66 10.64
CA GLU A 171 -12.22 17.73 11.55
C GLU A 171 -11.87 19.11 10.97
N LYS A 172 -10.67 19.29 10.43
CA LYS A 172 -10.29 20.54 9.76
C LYS A 172 -11.15 20.85 8.53
N VAL A 173 -11.50 19.85 7.73
CA VAL A 173 -12.43 20.02 6.60
C VAL A 173 -13.81 20.43 7.11
N LYS A 174 -14.31 19.83 8.18
CA LYS A 174 -15.62 20.15 8.77
C LYS A 174 -15.69 21.58 9.31
N GLU A 175 -14.59 22.06 9.90
CA GLU A 175 -14.50 23.47 10.33
C GLU A 175 -14.69 24.44 9.16
N LYS A 176 -14.11 24.11 7.99
CA LYS A 176 -14.16 24.95 6.80
C LYS A 176 -15.44 24.76 5.96
N TYR A 177 -15.94 23.53 5.90
CA TYR A 177 -17.13 23.12 5.14
C TYR A 177 -18.10 22.35 6.05
N PRO A 178 -18.94 23.04 6.85
CA PRO A 178 -19.77 22.42 7.90
C PRO A 178 -20.77 21.37 7.40
N ASP A 179 -21.24 21.50 6.16
CA ASP A 179 -22.25 20.63 5.54
C ASP A 179 -21.63 19.44 4.76
N VAL A 180 -20.32 19.22 4.89
CA VAL A 180 -19.61 18.14 4.19
C VAL A 180 -20.02 16.76 4.71
N GLU A 181 -20.23 15.81 3.80
CA GLU A 181 -20.49 14.40 4.13
C GLU A 181 -19.16 13.59 4.23
N PHE A 182 -19.07 12.68 5.19
CA PHE A 182 -17.87 11.87 5.44
C PHE A 182 -18.04 10.41 4.98
N HIS A 183 -17.13 9.95 4.13
CA HIS A 183 -17.06 8.57 3.62
C HIS A 183 -15.66 8.00 3.87
N GLN A 184 -15.42 7.48 5.09
CA GLN A 184 -14.11 6.91 5.45
C GLN A 184 -13.91 5.54 4.79
N GLU A 185 -12.83 5.39 4.00
CA GLU A 185 -12.51 4.20 3.21
C GLU A 185 -11.17 3.54 3.60
N ILE A 186 -10.70 3.70 4.85
CA ILE A 186 -9.51 2.99 5.32
C ILE A 186 -9.82 1.48 5.32
N CYS A 187 -9.01 0.70 4.60
CA CYS A 187 -9.29 -0.73 4.47
C CYS A 187 -9.11 -1.48 5.80
N LEU A 188 -9.97 -2.48 6.04
CA LEU A 188 -9.95 -3.27 7.29
C LEU A 188 -8.56 -3.86 7.60
N ALA A 189 -7.78 -4.23 6.58
CA ALA A 189 -6.44 -4.76 6.79
C ALA A 189 -5.46 -3.71 7.33
N THR A 190 -5.67 -2.44 7.01
CA THR A 190 -4.92 -1.30 7.56
C THR A 190 -5.40 -1.00 8.98
N GLN A 191 -6.70 -0.85 9.21
CA GLN A 191 -7.29 -0.56 10.52
C GLN A 191 -6.83 -1.57 11.58
N VAL A 192 -7.08 -2.86 11.37
CA VAL A 192 -6.71 -3.92 12.32
C VAL A 192 -5.21 -3.93 12.66
N ARG A 193 -4.34 -3.58 11.68
CA ARG A 193 -2.90 -3.50 11.97
C ARG A 193 -2.55 -2.26 12.79
N GLN A 194 -3.14 -1.13 12.47
CA GLN A 194 -2.91 0.11 13.23
C GLN A 194 -3.41 -0.03 14.67
N GLU A 195 -4.61 -0.57 14.87
CA GLU A 195 -5.16 -0.86 16.20
C GLU A 195 -4.27 -1.84 16.98
N ALA A 196 -3.82 -2.92 16.32
CA ALA A 196 -2.93 -3.88 16.99
C ALA A 196 -1.60 -3.24 17.41
N VAL A 197 -1.01 -2.37 16.57
CA VAL A 197 0.22 -1.67 16.92
C VAL A 197 -0.02 -0.68 18.03
N SER A 198 -1.08 0.15 17.95
CA SER A 198 -1.39 1.15 18.98
C SER A 198 -1.57 0.55 20.38
N GLU A 199 -2.01 -0.71 20.46
CA GLU A 199 -2.23 -1.40 21.74
C GLU A 199 -1.04 -2.26 22.18
N GLN A 200 -0.43 -3.01 21.25
CA GLN A 200 0.62 -3.96 21.61
C GLN A 200 1.99 -3.31 21.74
N ALA A 201 2.28 -2.28 20.94
CA ALA A 201 3.56 -1.58 21.05
C ALA A 201 3.75 -0.89 22.41
N LYS A 202 2.68 -0.44 23.07
CA LYS A 202 2.74 0.11 24.44
C LYS A 202 3.39 -0.83 25.48
N LYS A 203 3.44 -2.13 25.19
CA LYS A 203 3.97 -3.18 26.07
C LYS A 203 5.38 -3.62 25.66
N ALA A 204 5.98 -2.97 24.71
CA ALA A 204 7.29 -3.31 24.15
C ALA A 204 8.27 -2.14 24.29
N ASP A 205 9.53 -2.46 24.36
CA ASP A 205 10.62 -1.48 24.38
C ASP A 205 10.96 -0.97 22.97
N LEU A 206 10.67 -1.81 21.97
CA LEU A 206 10.97 -1.55 20.57
C LEU A 206 9.90 -2.17 19.66
N THR A 207 9.57 -1.51 18.57
CA THR A 207 8.75 -2.07 17.49
C THR A 207 9.57 -2.26 16.22
N ILE A 208 9.54 -3.46 15.63
CA ILE A 208 10.09 -3.73 14.30
C ILE A 208 8.92 -3.88 13.31
N VAL A 209 8.90 -3.01 12.31
CA VAL A 209 7.92 -3.03 11.21
C VAL A 209 8.56 -3.62 9.97
N VAL A 210 8.16 -4.84 9.60
CA VAL A 210 8.67 -5.49 8.39
C VAL A 210 7.89 -5.03 7.17
N GLY A 211 8.53 -4.23 6.31
CA GLY A 211 7.87 -3.66 5.14
C GLY A 211 8.78 -2.76 4.30
N ASP A 212 8.40 -2.61 3.03
CA ASP A 212 9.13 -1.83 2.04
C ASP A 212 9.06 -0.31 2.34
N PRO A 213 10.14 0.47 2.10
CA PRO A 213 10.15 1.92 2.29
C PRO A 213 9.12 2.67 1.44
N LYS A 214 8.77 2.15 0.28
CA LYS A 214 7.73 2.73 -0.60
C LYS A 214 6.30 2.40 -0.12
N SER A 215 6.12 1.49 0.86
CA SER A 215 4.81 1.09 1.37
C SER A 215 4.26 2.12 2.35
N ASN A 216 3.24 2.88 1.94
CA ASN A 216 2.57 3.83 2.82
C ASN A 216 2.05 3.14 4.10
N ASN A 217 1.39 1.99 3.98
CA ASN A 217 0.90 1.24 5.13
C ASN A 217 2.03 0.85 6.11
N SER A 218 3.20 0.42 5.63
CA SER A 218 4.32 0.05 6.51
C SER A 218 4.90 1.27 7.24
N ASN A 219 5.04 2.40 6.55
CA ASN A 219 5.53 3.63 7.15
C ASN A 219 4.54 4.14 8.22
N ARG A 220 3.23 4.09 7.94
CA ARG A 220 2.19 4.48 8.92
C ARG A 220 2.17 3.58 10.16
N LEU A 221 2.48 2.28 10.04
CA LEU A 221 2.60 1.41 11.23
C LEU A 221 3.75 1.82 12.14
N ALA A 222 4.89 2.26 11.58
CA ALA A 222 5.99 2.79 12.39
C ALA A 222 5.59 4.09 13.11
N GLN A 223 4.94 5.01 12.40
CA GLN A 223 4.42 6.26 12.98
C GLN A 223 3.39 5.99 14.10
N VAL A 224 2.45 5.05 13.91
CA VAL A 224 1.49 4.67 14.94
C VAL A 224 2.19 4.13 16.19
N SER A 225 3.27 3.37 16.04
CA SER A 225 4.06 2.93 17.19
C SER A 225 4.68 4.11 17.95
N GLU A 226 5.24 5.08 17.24
CA GLU A 226 5.94 6.22 17.87
C GLU A 226 4.97 7.28 18.39
N GLU A 227 3.99 7.70 17.59
CA GLU A 227 3.11 8.83 17.89
C GLU A 227 1.94 8.45 18.78
N ILE A 228 1.38 7.23 18.64
CA ILE A 228 0.20 6.78 19.36
C ILE A 228 0.54 5.84 20.54
N ALA A 229 1.46 4.89 20.32
CA ALA A 229 1.86 3.97 21.38
C ALA A 229 3.02 4.50 22.24
N GLY A 230 3.78 5.49 21.77
CA GLY A 230 4.95 6.05 22.46
C GLY A 230 6.18 5.13 22.43
N THR A 231 6.22 4.14 21.55
CA THR A 231 7.28 3.13 21.45
C THR A 231 8.08 3.33 20.19
N LYS A 232 9.41 3.45 20.31
CA LYS A 232 10.31 3.62 19.16
C LYS A 232 10.12 2.50 18.15
N ALA A 233 10.16 2.86 16.87
CA ALA A 233 9.96 1.90 15.79
C ALA A 233 11.04 2.00 14.72
N TYR A 234 11.45 0.83 14.21
CA TYR A 234 12.28 0.75 13.01
C TYR A 234 11.54 -0.06 11.94
N ARG A 235 11.52 0.49 10.71
CA ARG A 235 11.00 -0.22 9.54
C ARG A 235 12.18 -0.85 8.80
N ILE A 236 12.07 -2.14 8.53
CA ILE A 236 13.06 -2.93 7.78
C ILE A 236 12.39 -3.65 6.60
N GLY A 237 13.05 -3.71 5.45
CA GLY A 237 12.58 -4.49 4.29
C GLY A 237 12.65 -5.99 4.51
N ASP A 238 13.71 -6.45 5.14
CA ASP A 238 13.95 -7.81 5.60
C ASP A 238 14.98 -7.83 6.74
N LEU A 239 15.35 -9.04 7.18
CA LEU A 239 16.26 -9.22 8.31
C LEU A 239 17.63 -8.58 8.11
N SER A 240 18.13 -8.47 6.87
CA SER A 240 19.46 -7.89 6.59
C SER A 240 19.60 -6.41 6.95
N GLU A 241 18.46 -5.70 7.07
CA GLU A 241 18.44 -4.29 7.46
C GLU A 241 18.38 -4.09 8.99
N LEU A 242 18.18 -5.15 9.77
CA LEU A 242 18.16 -5.06 11.24
C LEU A 242 19.55 -4.78 11.77
N LYS A 243 19.66 -3.87 12.72
CA LYS A 243 20.93 -3.54 13.38
C LYS A 243 20.93 -4.02 14.82
N LEU A 244 21.97 -4.75 15.21
CA LEU A 244 22.08 -5.30 16.57
C LEU A 244 22.03 -4.20 17.65
N GLU A 245 22.63 -3.04 17.36
CA GLU A 245 22.62 -1.88 18.27
C GLU A 245 21.22 -1.40 18.66
N TRP A 246 20.19 -1.73 17.87
CA TRP A 246 18.81 -1.39 18.22
C TRP A 246 18.24 -2.29 19.31
N LEU A 247 18.87 -3.43 19.56
CA LEU A 247 18.44 -4.40 20.57
C LEU A 247 19.15 -4.17 21.93
N ASP A 248 20.10 -3.26 22.01
CA ASP A 248 20.83 -2.97 23.26
C ASP A 248 19.86 -2.49 24.36
N GLY A 249 19.78 -3.25 25.46
CA GLY A 249 18.89 -2.98 26.57
C GLY A 249 17.42 -3.20 26.29
N VAL A 250 17.05 -3.85 25.19
CA VAL A 250 15.69 -4.19 24.80
C VAL A 250 15.34 -5.58 25.30
N GLU A 251 14.29 -5.71 26.12
CA GLU A 251 13.78 -7.00 26.60
C GLU A 251 12.59 -7.50 25.77
N THR A 252 11.76 -6.58 25.29
CA THR A 252 10.52 -6.92 24.56
C THR A 252 10.45 -6.21 23.22
N VAL A 253 10.33 -6.97 22.15
CA VAL A 253 10.17 -6.46 20.78
C VAL A 253 8.79 -6.77 20.25
N ALA A 254 8.02 -5.74 19.89
CA ALA A 254 6.82 -5.90 19.08
C ALA A 254 7.18 -6.03 17.60
N VAL A 255 6.64 -7.06 16.93
CA VAL A 255 6.87 -7.26 15.49
C VAL A 255 5.55 -7.15 14.74
N THR A 256 5.52 -6.25 13.78
CA THR A 256 4.39 -6.13 12.83
C THR A 256 4.89 -6.13 11.39
N ALA A 257 3.97 -6.24 10.45
CA ALA A 257 4.32 -6.24 9.02
C ALA A 257 3.29 -5.52 8.18
N GLY A 258 3.76 -4.84 7.14
CA GLY A 258 2.91 -4.24 6.13
C GLY A 258 2.01 -5.27 5.43
N ALA A 259 0.84 -4.81 4.93
CA ALA A 259 -0.11 -5.67 4.22
C ALA A 259 0.49 -6.30 2.94
N SER A 260 1.47 -5.66 2.33
CA SER A 260 2.20 -6.11 1.14
C SER A 260 3.35 -7.06 1.44
N THR A 261 3.78 -7.18 2.73
CA THR A 261 4.95 -7.97 3.12
C THR A 261 4.66 -9.47 3.05
N PRO A 262 5.48 -10.25 2.34
CA PRO A 262 5.38 -11.71 2.33
C PRO A 262 5.61 -12.31 3.71
N THR A 263 4.74 -13.25 4.10
CA THR A 263 4.82 -13.90 5.43
C THR A 263 6.17 -14.56 5.73
N PRO A 264 6.87 -15.20 4.77
CA PRO A 264 8.18 -15.80 5.05
C PRO A 264 9.22 -14.80 5.56
N ILE A 265 9.21 -13.56 5.04
CA ILE A 265 10.13 -12.48 5.45
C ILE A 265 9.86 -12.08 6.91
N THR A 266 8.59 -11.87 7.26
CA THR A 266 8.22 -11.54 8.65
C THR A 266 8.60 -12.67 9.62
N LYS A 267 8.38 -13.93 9.22
CA LYS A 267 8.73 -15.08 10.03
C LYS A 267 10.23 -15.24 10.23
N GLU A 268 11.05 -14.84 9.27
CA GLU A 268 12.50 -14.83 9.39
C GLU A 268 12.96 -13.86 10.48
N VAL A 269 12.41 -12.63 10.47
CA VAL A 269 12.69 -11.64 11.52
C VAL A 269 12.25 -12.13 12.91
N ILE A 270 11.05 -12.67 13.03
CA ILE A 270 10.54 -13.20 14.31
C ILE A 270 11.46 -14.33 14.81
N ARG A 271 11.85 -15.28 13.94
CA ARG A 271 12.73 -16.40 14.34
C ARG A 271 14.10 -15.94 14.79
N PHE A 272 14.66 -14.91 14.13
CA PHE A 272 15.93 -14.32 14.56
C PHE A 272 15.78 -13.72 15.98
N LEU A 273 14.74 -12.92 16.23
CA LEU A 273 14.52 -12.29 17.53
C LEU A 273 14.23 -13.32 18.65
N GLU A 274 13.53 -14.42 18.34
CA GLU A 274 13.30 -15.52 19.28
C GLU A 274 14.58 -16.29 19.68
N GLN A 275 15.61 -16.25 18.82
CA GLN A 275 16.89 -16.95 19.03
C GLN A 275 17.99 -16.00 19.53
N PHE A 276 17.78 -14.69 19.44
CA PHE A 276 18.78 -13.71 19.82
C PHE A 276 19.02 -13.72 21.33
N ASP A 277 20.28 -13.80 21.73
CA ASP A 277 20.75 -13.74 23.11
C ASP A 277 21.85 -12.69 23.22
N HIS A 278 21.67 -11.72 24.11
CA HIS A 278 22.64 -10.66 24.36
C HIS A 278 24.01 -11.15 24.84
N GLU A 279 24.04 -12.31 25.49
CA GLU A 279 25.25 -12.90 26.05
C GLU A 279 25.94 -13.91 25.10
N ASP A 280 25.22 -14.37 24.03
CA ASP A 280 25.75 -15.34 23.08
C ASP A 280 25.96 -14.78 21.67
N PRO A 281 27.19 -14.35 21.33
CA PRO A 281 27.50 -13.83 19.98
C PRO A 281 27.22 -14.80 18.84
N SER A 282 27.08 -16.11 19.09
CA SER A 282 26.73 -17.08 18.03
C SER A 282 25.32 -16.86 17.50
N THR A 283 24.44 -16.20 18.25
CA THR A 283 23.05 -15.86 17.88
C THR A 283 22.93 -14.56 17.09
N TRP A 284 24.01 -13.77 16.93
CA TRP A 284 23.97 -12.41 16.36
C TRP A 284 24.11 -12.40 14.84
N LYS A 285 24.17 -13.55 14.20
CA LYS A 285 24.32 -13.61 12.74
C LYS A 285 23.04 -13.14 12.04
N ILE A 286 23.12 -11.97 11.43
CA ILE A 286 22.07 -11.41 10.60
C ILE A 286 22.27 -11.85 9.15
N SER A 287 21.29 -12.58 8.58
CA SER A 287 21.28 -12.92 7.16
C SER A 287 19.85 -13.08 6.65
N HIS A 288 19.58 -12.58 5.44
CA HIS A 288 18.31 -12.81 4.76
C HIS A 288 18.42 -14.05 3.87
N GLU A 289 17.65 -15.10 4.18
CA GLU A 289 17.75 -16.41 3.52
C GLU A 289 16.45 -16.87 2.84
N VAL A 290 15.39 -16.02 2.84
CA VAL A 290 14.11 -16.38 2.23
C VAL A 290 14.24 -16.46 0.71
N PRO A 291 14.16 -17.66 0.11
CA PRO A 291 14.32 -17.80 -1.33
C PRO A 291 13.11 -17.23 -2.08
N LEU A 292 13.37 -16.62 -3.23
CA LEU A 292 12.33 -15.91 -4.02
C LEU A 292 11.14 -16.81 -4.42
N HIS A 293 11.34 -18.10 -4.61
CA HIS A 293 10.24 -19.03 -4.93
C HIS A 293 9.22 -19.18 -3.78
N LYS A 294 9.55 -18.76 -2.54
CA LYS A 294 8.63 -18.72 -1.40
C LYS A 294 7.86 -17.40 -1.29
N ILE A 295 8.25 -16.40 -2.08
CA ILE A 295 7.62 -15.07 -2.07
C ILE A 295 6.31 -15.05 -2.83
N LEU A 296 6.29 -15.68 -4.02
CA LEU A 296 5.09 -15.79 -4.84
C LEU A 296 4.26 -17.03 -4.45
N PRO A 297 2.93 -16.97 -4.60
CA PRO A 297 2.09 -18.14 -4.40
C PRO A 297 2.38 -19.19 -5.47
N LYS A 298 2.33 -20.46 -5.10
CA LYS A 298 2.39 -21.55 -6.08
C LYS A 298 1.17 -21.47 -6.99
N VAL A 299 1.40 -21.36 -8.30
CA VAL A 299 0.33 -21.48 -9.30
C VAL A 299 -0.18 -22.92 -9.26
N LYS A 300 -1.44 -23.11 -8.90
CA LYS A 300 -2.09 -24.42 -9.12
C LYS A 300 -2.28 -24.56 -10.63
N ALA A 301 -1.67 -25.57 -11.22
CA ALA A 301 -2.04 -25.94 -12.60
C ALA A 301 -3.56 -26.11 -12.65
N LYS A 302 -4.21 -25.44 -13.60
CA LYS A 302 -5.61 -25.75 -13.92
C LYS A 302 -5.59 -27.15 -14.53
N THR A 303 -6.03 -28.16 -13.77
CA THR A 303 -6.39 -29.47 -14.28
C THR A 303 -7.64 -29.37 -15.11
#